data_1a6585ad38d72d685d5a4f8026bb0f59
#
_entry.id   1a6585ad38d72d685d5a4f8026bb0f59
#
_cell.length_a   1.000
_cell.length_b   1.000
_cell.length_c   1.000
_cell.angle_alpha   90.00
_cell.angle_beta   90.00
_cell.angle_gamma   90.00
#
_symmetry.space_group_name_H-M   'P 1'
#
loop_
_entity.id
_entity.type
_entity.pdbx_description
1 polymer ?
#
loop_
_entity_poly.entity_id
_entity_poly.type
_entity_poly.pdbx_seq_one_letter_code
_entity_poly.pdbx_strand_id
1 'polypeptide(L)'
;MKLAHIIILQNKIDIIVKEPGAAGKQHEDIKKFVAGSVAENAPIIPISAQLRYNVDVVVDYLCRIPIPLRDFTAAPYMIVIRSFDVNRPGEDAETLKGGVAGGTILKGVLKIGDEVEIRPGIIRKDQRTG
;
A
#
# COMPACT_ATOMS: atom_id res chain seq x y z
N MET A 1 3.77 6.03 -9.24
CA MET A 1 2.61 6.37 -8.40
C MET A 1 2.95 7.68 -7.68
N LYS A 2 2.14 8.71 -7.83
CA LYS A 2 2.35 9.97 -7.08
C LYS A 2 1.68 9.81 -5.71
N LEU A 3 2.48 9.82 -4.64
CA LEU A 3 1.97 9.83 -3.28
C LEU A 3 1.60 11.29 -2.95
N ALA A 4 0.32 11.56 -2.71
CA ALA A 4 -0.18 12.91 -2.42
C ALA A 4 -0.16 13.23 -0.91
N HIS A 5 -0.25 12.20 -0.07
CA HIS A 5 -0.31 12.34 1.38
C HIS A 5 0.78 11.48 2.01
N ILE A 6 1.74 12.12 2.65
CA ILE A 6 2.86 11.48 3.34
C ILE A 6 2.91 12.04 4.75
N ILE A 7 3.07 11.16 5.74
CA ILE A 7 3.27 11.50 7.15
C ILE A 7 4.53 10.78 7.60
N ILE A 8 5.46 11.48 8.22
CA ILE A 8 6.70 10.92 8.73
C ILE A 8 6.54 10.69 10.23
N LEU A 9 6.78 9.48 10.68
CA LEU A 9 6.69 9.12 12.09
C LEU A 9 8.09 8.97 12.69
N GLN A 10 8.48 9.90 13.57
CA GLN A 10 9.69 9.81 14.39
C GLN A 10 9.36 8.92 15.59
N ASN A 11 9.49 7.59 15.42
CA ASN A 11 9.07 6.62 16.42
C ASN A 11 10.16 6.36 17.49
N LYS A 12 9.76 5.70 18.57
CA LYS A 12 10.61 5.36 19.75
C LYS A 12 11.15 6.58 20.47
N ILE A 13 10.37 7.66 20.51
CA ILE A 13 10.79 8.89 21.16
C ILE A 13 11.08 8.69 22.67
N ASP A 14 10.41 7.76 23.31
CA ASP A 14 10.62 7.34 24.69
C ASP A 14 12.06 6.86 25.00
N ILE A 15 12.74 6.32 24.01
CA ILE A 15 14.15 5.91 24.12
C ILE A 15 15.06 7.11 23.81
N ILE A 16 14.74 7.85 22.78
CA ILE A 16 15.57 8.93 22.23
C ILE A 16 15.67 10.12 23.21
N VAL A 17 14.58 10.45 23.92
CA VAL A 17 14.56 11.58 24.88
C VAL A 17 15.42 11.35 26.13
N LYS A 18 15.91 10.13 26.37
CA LYS A 18 16.84 9.85 27.48
C LYS A 18 18.16 10.61 27.33
N GLU A 19 18.53 10.93 26.11
CA GLU A 19 19.70 11.74 25.80
C GLU A 19 19.27 13.18 25.49
N PRO A 20 19.74 14.18 26.26
CA PRO A 20 19.39 15.58 26.01
C PRO A 20 19.75 16.02 24.58
N GLY A 21 18.77 16.59 23.87
CA GLY A 21 18.96 17.09 22.51
C GLY A 21 18.91 16.03 21.40
N ALA A 22 18.95 14.73 21.71
CA ALA A 22 18.95 13.67 20.69
C ALA A 22 17.69 13.67 19.81
N ALA A 23 16.53 13.96 20.38
CA ALA A 23 15.27 14.04 19.65
C ALA A 23 15.28 15.17 18.60
N GLY A 24 15.80 16.34 18.97
CA GLY A 24 15.96 17.47 18.03
C GLY A 24 16.96 17.17 16.94
N LYS A 25 18.11 16.57 17.26
CA LYS A 25 19.11 16.17 16.28
C LYS A 25 18.53 15.18 15.27
N GLN A 26 17.83 14.13 15.75
CA GLN A 26 17.20 13.17 14.87
C GLN A 26 16.13 13.83 13.97
N HIS A 27 15.36 14.78 14.50
CA HIS A 27 14.38 15.54 13.73
C HIS A 27 15.05 16.30 12.55
N GLU A 28 16.16 16.98 12.83
CA GLU A 28 16.92 17.69 11.79
C GLU A 28 17.55 16.70 10.78
N ASP A 29 18.01 15.55 11.22
CA ASP A 29 18.54 14.51 10.33
C ASP A 29 17.44 13.96 9.41
N ILE A 30 16.20 13.77 9.93
CA ILE A 30 15.05 13.40 9.11
C ILE A 30 14.76 14.48 8.07
N LYS A 31 14.74 15.75 8.44
CA LYS A 31 14.54 16.87 7.49
C LYS A 31 15.57 16.86 6.38
N LYS A 32 16.85 16.68 6.73
CA LYS A 32 17.92 16.57 5.73
C LYS A 32 17.73 15.38 4.80
N PHE A 33 17.30 14.23 5.35
CA PHE A 33 17.09 13.02 4.57
C PHE A 33 15.95 13.15 3.56
N VAL A 34 14.88 13.86 3.91
CA VAL A 34 13.73 14.02 3.01
C VAL A 34 13.82 15.21 2.07
N ALA A 35 14.81 16.07 2.25
CA ALA A 35 15.03 17.24 1.40
C ALA A 35 15.18 16.84 -0.08
N GLY A 36 14.51 17.53 -0.99
CA GLY A 36 14.47 17.22 -2.43
C GLY A 36 13.63 15.99 -2.79
N SER A 37 12.95 15.35 -1.85
CA SER A 37 12.08 14.20 -2.09
C SER A 37 10.61 14.60 -2.10
N VAL A 38 9.74 13.63 -2.47
CA VAL A 38 8.27 13.81 -2.39
C VAL A 38 7.76 14.02 -0.96
N ALA A 39 8.57 13.76 0.05
CA ALA A 39 8.25 13.90 1.47
C ALA A 39 8.80 15.17 2.12
N GLU A 40 9.44 16.08 1.37
CA GLU A 40 10.09 17.28 1.90
C GLU A 40 9.18 18.15 2.78
N ASN A 41 7.93 18.31 2.37
CA ASN A 41 6.93 19.09 3.11
C ASN A 41 6.00 18.24 3.98
N ALA A 42 6.33 16.96 4.19
CA ALA A 42 5.51 16.09 5.01
C ALA A 42 5.64 16.43 6.50
N PRO A 43 4.56 16.37 7.28
CA PRO A 43 4.64 16.56 8.72
C PRO A 43 5.47 15.44 9.37
N ILE A 44 6.38 15.82 10.28
CA ILE A 44 7.17 14.89 11.08
C ILE A 44 6.56 14.84 12.47
N ILE A 45 6.02 13.70 12.87
CA ILE A 45 5.32 13.54 14.15
C ILE A 45 6.17 12.65 15.05
N PRO A 46 6.66 13.18 16.19
CA PRO A 46 7.36 12.37 17.19
C PRO A 46 6.33 11.50 17.94
N ILE A 47 6.55 10.19 17.93
CA ILE A 47 5.65 9.22 18.55
C ILE A 47 6.39 8.20 19.41
N SER A 48 5.68 7.61 20.36
CA SER A 48 6.02 6.31 20.93
C SER A 48 4.83 5.37 20.76
N ALA A 49 4.95 4.43 19.86
CA ALA A 49 3.89 3.44 19.65
C ALA A 49 3.67 2.58 20.90
N GLN A 50 4.73 2.26 21.64
CA GLN A 50 4.67 1.46 22.84
C GLN A 50 3.94 2.19 23.97
N LEU A 51 4.20 3.48 24.15
CA LEU A 51 3.58 4.31 25.18
C LEU A 51 2.31 5.01 24.71
N ARG A 52 1.89 4.80 23.45
CA ARG A 52 0.77 5.47 22.79
C ARG A 52 0.88 7.00 22.80
N TYR A 53 2.10 7.53 22.87
CA TYR A 53 2.36 8.97 22.86
C TYR A 53 2.18 9.52 21.45
N ASN A 54 1.39 10.60 21.28
CA ASN A 54 1.04 11.26 20.01
C ASN A 54 0.41 10.33 18.95
N VAL A 55 -0.15 9.20 19.33
CA VAL A 55 -0.88 8.31 18.39
C VAL A 55 -2.19 8.97 17.95
N ASP A 56 -2.83 9.71 18.81
CA ASP A 56 -4.03 10.52 18.55
C ASP A 56 -3.77 11.58 17.47
N VAL A 57 -2.60 12.24 17.49
CA VAL A 57 -2.17 13.18 16.47
C VAL A 57 -2.04 12.49 15.10
N VAL A 58 -1.46 11.29 15.06
CA VAL A 58 -1.36 10.50 13.81
C VAL A 58 -2.75 10.17 13.28
N VAL A 59 -3.67 9.74 14.16
CA VAL A 59 -5.06 9.44 13.77
C VAL A 59 -5.76 10.68 13.22
N ASP A 60 -5.57 11.85 13.85
CA ASP A 60 -6.15 13.11 13.36
C ASP A 60 -5.64 13.45 11.95
N TYR A 61 -4.34 13.31 11.70
CA TYR A 61 -3.79 13.49 10.35
C TYR A 61 -4.38 12.50 9.34
N LEU A 62 -4.54 11.22 9.72
CA LEU A 62 -5.14 10.21 8.86
C LEU A 62 -6.61 10.53 8.54
N CYS A 63 -7.38 10.99 9.52
CA CYS A 63 -8.78 11.39 9.33
C CYS A 63 -8.95 12.61 8.43
N ARG A 64 -7.92 13.46 8.30
CA ARG A 64 -7.94 14.62 7.39
C ARG A 64 -7.61 14.27 5.95
N ILE A 65 -7.12 13.06 5.66
CA ILE A 65 -6.86 12.62 4.29
C ILE A 65 -8.21 12.48 3.57
N PRO A 66 -8.42 13.19 2.45
CA PRO A 66 -9.68 13.11 1.72
C PRO A 66 -9.90 11.69 1.19
N ILE A 67 -11.12 11.18 1.33
CA ILE A 67 -11.49 9.88 0.77
C ILE A 67 -11.44 10.00 -0.76
N PRO A 68 -10.66 9.15 -1.46
CA PRO A 68 -10.60 9.20 -2.91
C PRO A 68 -11.97 8.88 -3.52
N LEU A 69 -12.43 9.77 -4.40
CA LEU A 69 -13.64 9.52 -5.17
C LEU A 69 -13.40 8.37 -6.15
N ARG A 70 -14.20 7.33 -6.05
CA ARG A 70 -14.17 6.20 -6.95
C ARG A 70 -15.25 6.36 -8.01
N ASP A 71 -14.87 6.15 -9.27
CA ASP A 71 -15.80 6.12 -10.39
C ASP A 71 -16.39 4.71 -10.52
N PHE A 72 -17.63 4.53 -10.07
CA PHE A 72 -18.35 3.27 -10.16
C PHE A 72 -19.08 3.11 -11.51
N THR A 73 -19.11 4.15 -12.35
CA THR A 73 -19.80 4.14 -13.64
C THR A 73 -18.87 3.76 -14.79
N ALA A 74 -17.57 3.88 -14.61
CA ALA A 74 -16.57 3.48 -15.59
C ALA A 74 -16.52 1.96 -15.78
N ALA A 75 -15.95 1.53 -16.92
CA ALA A 75 -15.63 0.12 -17.13
C ALA A 75 -14.77 -0.44 -15.99
N PRO A 76 -15.06 -1.66 -15.50
CA PRO A 76 -14.33 -2.25 -14.40
C PRO A 76 -12.82 -2.37 -14.71
N TYR A 77 -12.01 -1.96 -13.74
CA TYR A 77 -10.56 -2.10 -13.81
C TYR A 77 -10.02 -2.54 -12.47
N MET A 78 -9.39 -3.72 -12.45
CA MET A 78 -8.82 -4.34 -11.27
C MET A 78 -7.32 -4.59 -11.48
N ILE A 79 -6.52 -4.26 -10.47
CA ILE A 79 -5.12 -4.68 -10.42
C ILE A 79 -5.05 -5.96 -9.62
N VAL A 80 -4.56 -7.05 -10.24
CA VAL A 80 -4.30 -8.32 -9.57
C VAL A 80 -2.92 -8.25 -8.90
N ILE A 81 -2.87 -8.47 -7.60
CA ILE A 81 -1.65 -8.45 -6.79
C ILE A 81 -1.18 -9.86 -6.46
N ARG A 82 -2.14 -10.78 -6.26
CA ARG A 82 -1.88 -12.17 -5.88
C ARG A 82 -2.85 -13.10 -6.58
N SER A 83 -2.44 -14.34 -6.79
CA SER A 83 -3.29 -15.45 -7.16
C SER A 83 -3.19 -16.55 -6.11
N PHE A 84 -4.30 -17.23 -5.88
CA PHE A 84 -4.39 -18.33 -4.92
C PHE A 84 -4.92 -19.55 -5.63
N ASP A 85 -4.29 -20.70 -5.39
CA ASP A 85 -4.85 -21.99 -5.72
C ASP A 85 -5.91 -22.38 -4.68
N VAL A 86 -7.08 -22.77 -5.14
CA VAL A 86 -8.20 -23.18 -4.28
C VAL A 86 -8.41 -24.69 -4.28
N ASN A 87 -7.57 -25.42 -5.01
CA ASN A 87 -7.67 -26.87 -5.11
C ASN A 87 -6.97 -27.55 -3.92
N ARG A 88 -7.46 -28.71 -3.53
CA ARG A 88 -6.83 -29.50 -2.47
C ARG A 88 -5.63 -30.27 -3.04
N PRO A 89 -4.54 -30.43 -2.29
CA PRO A 89 -3.42 -31.29 -2.71
C PRO A 89 -3.90 -32.71 -3.02
N GLY A 90 -3.60 -33.22 -4.23
CA GLY A 90 -3.99 -34.56 -4.67
C GLY A 90 -5.39 -34.65 -5.31
N GLU A 91 -6.01 -33.53 -5.65
CA GLU A 91 -7.28 -33.51 -6.39
C GLU A 91 -7.05 -33.91 -7.86
N ASP A 92 -7.98 -34.69 -8.43
CA ASP A 92 -7.88 -35.16 -9.81
C ASP A 92 -7.97 -33.99 -10.81
N ALA A 93 -7.23 -34.08 -11.91
CA ALA A 93 -7.15 -33.01 -12.93
C ALA A 93 -8.52 -32.61 -13.49
N GLU A 94 -9.48 -33.54 -13.55
CA GLU A 94 -10.84 -33.30 -14.03
C GLU A 94 -11.71 -32.49 -13.05
N THR A 95 -11.35 -32.49 -11.77
CA THR A 95 -12.10 -31.79 -10.71
C THR A 95 -11.47 -30.45 -10.30
N LEU A 96 -10.31 -30.11 -10.90
CA LEU A 96 -9.62 -28.85 -10.61
C LEU A 96 -10.51 -27.65 -10.92
N LYS A 97 -10.60 -26.76 -9.95
CA LYS A 97 -11.26 -25.45 -10.05
C LYS A 97 -10.24 -24.40 -10.45
N GLY A 98 -10.70 -23.34 -11.09
CA GLY A 98 -9.86 -22.18 -11.37
C GLY A 98 -9.33 -21.56 -10.08
N GLY A 99 -8.23 -20.81 -10.20
CA GLY A 99 -7.66 -20.06 -9.08
C GLY A 99 -8.46 -18.81 -8.73
N VAL A 100 -8.13 -18.21 -7.59
CA VAL A 100 -8.66 -16.91 -7.17
C VAL A 100 -7.62 -15.83 -7.41
N ALA A 101 -8.00 -14.78 -8.17
CA ALA A 101 -7.20 -13.59 -8.35
C ALA A 101 -7.56 -12.55 -7.30
N GLY A 102 -6.62 -12.25 -6.40
CA GLY A 102 -6.79 -11.24 -5.35
C GLY A 102 -6.17 -9.90 -5.75
N GLY A 103 -6.90 -8.82 -5.53
CA GLY A 103 -6.41 -7.50 -5.87
C GLY A 103 -7.36 -6.38 -5.50
N THR A 104 -7.18 -5.22 -6.12
CA THR A 104 -7.99 -4.03 -5.85
C THR A 104 -8.71 -3.56 -7.10
N ILE A 105 -10.03 -3.40 -7.00
CA ILE A 105 -10.84 -2.74 -8.03
C ILE A 105 -10.63 -1.23 -7.90
N LEU A 106 -10.01 -0.62 -8.92
CA LEU A 106 -9.70 0.81 -8.92
C LEU A 106 -10.88 1.66 -9.39
N LYS A 107 -11.66 1.15 -10.33
CA LYS A 107 -12.86 1.79 -10.88
C LYS A 107 -13.84 0.76 -11.40
N GLY A 108 -15.09 1.18 -11.60
CA GLY A 108 -16.18 0.31 -12.03
C GLY A 108 -16.65 -0.66 -10.96
N VAL A 109 -17.53 -1.55 -11.35
CA VAL A 109 -18.12 -2.60 -10.51
C VAL A 109 -18.02 -3.93 -11.25
N LEU A 110 -17.53 -4.97 -10.58
CA LEU A 110 -17.52 -6.35 -11.07
C LEU A 110 -18.67 -7.12 -10.43
N LYS A 111 -19.42 -7.84 -11.23
CA LYS A 111 -20.52 -8.70 -10.79
C LYS A 111 -20.17 -10.16 -11.08
N ILE A 112 -20.81 -11.06 -10.35
CA ILE A 112 -20.71 -12.50 -10.61
C ILE A 112 -21.29 -12.78 -12.00
N GLY A 113 -20.52 -13.48 -12.86
CA GLY A 113 -20.90 -13.80 -14.23
C GLY A 113 -20.40 -12.82 -15.28
N ASP A 114 -19.76 -11.71 -14.88
CA ASP A 114 -19.13 -10.79 -15.83
C ASP A 114 -17.96 -11.49 -16.54
N GLU A 115 -17.88 -11.30 -17.85
CA GLU A 115 -16.74 -11.71 -18.66
C GLU A 115 -15.60 -10.69 -18.47
N VAL A 116 -14.40 -11.19 -18.13
CA VAL A 116 -13.24 -10.33 -17.84
C VAL A 116 -12.04 -10.69 -18.70
N GLU A 117 -11.25 -9.70 -19.06
CA GLU A 117 -9.98 -9.87 -19.75
C GLU A 117 -8.82 -9.75 -18.74
N ILE A 118 -7.93 -10.75 -18.70
CA ILE A 118 -6.71 -10.72 -17.88
C ILE A 118 -5.53 -10.35 -18.76
N ARG A 119 -4.85 -9.26 -18.44
CA ARG A 119 -3.64 -8.81 -19.13
C ARG A 119 -2.42 -8.90 -18.22
N PRO A 120 -1.25 -9.27 -18.75
CA PRO A 120 -0.89 -9.45 -20.17
C PRO A 120 -1.32 -10.79 -20.78
N GLY A 121 -2.02 -11.66 -20.04
CA GLY A 121 -2.38 -12.99 -20.51
C GLY A 121 -1.20 -13.98 -20.44
N ILE A 122 -1.23 -15.04 -21.28
CA ILE A 122 -0.18 -16.05 -21.33
C ILE A 122 0.95 -15.54 -22.22
N ILE A 123 2.11 -15.23 -21.60
CA ILE A 123 3.32 -14.84 -22.34
C ILE A 123 4.10 -16.12 -22.66
N ARG A 124 4.23 -16.46 -23.94
CA ARG A 124 5.13 -17.51 -24.41
C ARG A 124 6.42 -16.87 -24.89
N LYS A 125 7.57 -17.23 -24.29
CA LYS A 125 8.88 -16.87 -24.84
C LYS A 125 9.14 -17.69 -26.10
N ASP A 126 9.34 -17.01 -27.21
CA ASP A 126 9.81 -17.66 -28.43
C ASP A 126 11.29 -18.04 -28.25
N GLN A 127 11.61 -19.32 -28.35
CA GLN A 127 12.99 -19.83 -28.10
C GLN A 127 13.99 -19.34 -29.16
N ARG A 128 13.54 -18.67 -30.23
CA ARG A 128 14.38 -18.19 -31.35
C ARG A 128 14.84 -16.73 -31.23
N THR A 129 14.23 -15.92 -30.39
CA THR A 129 14.55 -14.47 -30.34
C THR A 129 14.92 -13.95 -28.95
N GLY A 130 14.96 -14.78 -27.94
CA GLY A 130 15.39 -14.40 -26.57
C GLY A 130 14.32 -13.67 -25.76
#